data_24e0e726e3833f3b912571db44e5e0f8
#
_entry.id   24e0e726e3833f3b912571db44e5e0f8
#
_cell.length_a   1.000
_cell.length_b   1.000
_cell.length_c   1.000
_cell.angle_alpha   90.00
_cell.angle_beta   90.00
_cell.angle_gamma   90.00
#
_symmetry.space_group_name_H-M   'P 1'
#
loop_
_entity.id
_entity.type
_entity.pdbx_description
1 polymer ?
#
loop_
_entity_poly.entity_id
_entity_poly.type
_entity_poly.pdbx_seq_one_letter_code
_entity_poly.pdbx_strand_id
1 'polypeptide(L)'
;ARGAADPDAPGRWREQPAHLGVRFAPAFAGPGLKIRDVLPGGPADQRKSRLKAGEIILQIDGTDVGRDTDLSLVLNGPLPRDVTLKVKDADGPPREVVLRPTTYGAVRSLLYQKWLEDNRRFVDQASGGTLGYLHIAAMSDSTFLKFMEELFAVGAGKEGLVIDVRENGGGSTADHLLTALTQPVHAITVP
;
A
#
# COMPACT_ATOMS: atom_id res chain seq x y z
N ALA A 1 -36.74 -14.25 11.24
CA ALA A 1 -35.55 -15.07 11.39
C ALA A 1 -34.77 -15.03 10.07
N ARG A 2 -33.62 -14.37 10.04
CA ARG A 2 -32.68 -14.45 8.90
C ARG A 2 -31.85 -15.70 9.14
N GLY A 3 -32.02 -16.72 8.29
CA GLY A 3 -31.23 -17.95 8.34
C GLY A 3 -29.76 -17.60 8.17
N ALA A 4 -28.91 -18.07 9.08
CA ALA A 4 -27.46 -18.02 8.93
C ALA A 4 -27.09 -18.80 7.66
N ALA A 5 -26.34 -18.17 6.77
CA ALA A 5 -25.83 -18.84 5.58
C ALA A 5 -24.82 -19.90 6.03
N ASP A 6 -25.03 -21.15 5.56
CA ASP A 6 -24.10 -22.23 5.78
C ASP A 6 -22.72 -21.89 5.23
N PRO A 7 -21.66 -21.84 6.07
CA PRO A 7 -20.31 -21.51 5.61
C PRO A 7 -19.70 -22.59 4.71
N ASP A 8 -20.25 -23.83 4.71
CA ASP A 8 -19.73 -24.98 3.99
C ASP A 8 -20.55 -25.37 2.75
N ALA A 9 -21.48 -24.52 2.29
CA ALA A 9 -22.24 -24.81 1.08
C ALA A 9 -21.29 -24.90 -0.13
N PRO A 10 -21.19 -26.06 -0.81
CA PRO A 10 -20.32 -26.21 -1.95
C PRO A 10 -20.83 -25.35 -3.10
N GLY A 11 -19.98 -24.47 -3.64
CA GLY A 11 -20.18 -23.88 -4.95
C GLY A 11 -20.37 -22.37 -5.06
N ARG A 12 -20.10 -21.58 -4.05
CA ARG A 12 -19.89 -20.14 -4.32
C ARG A 12 -18.42 -19.89 -4.69
N TRP A 13 -18.16 -19.94 -6.01
CA TRP A 13 -16.93 -19.38 -6.56
C TRP A 13 -16.75 -17.95 -6.03
N ARG A 14 -15.72 -17.73 -5.25
CA ARG A 14 -15.35 -16.39 -4.77
C ARG A 14 -14.13 -15.95 -5.54
N GLU A 15 -14.27 -14.86 -6.24
CA GLU A 15 -13.15 -14.19 -6.84
C GLU A 15 -12.24 -13.64 -5.71
N GLN A 16 -11.06 -14.20 -5.60
CA GLN A 16 -10.03 -13.76 -4.66
C GLN A 16 -8.74 -13.48 -5.42
N PRO A 17 -8.74 -12.45 -6.29
CA PRO A 17 -7.55 -12.11 -7.03
C PRO A 17 -6.47 -11.67 -6.07
N ALA A 18 -5.29 -12.27 -6.23
CA ALA A 18 -4.12 -11.93 -5.45
C ALA A 18 -3.23 -10.92 -6.20
N HIS A 19 -2.32 -10.27 -5.47
CA HIS A 19 -1.44 -9.25 -6.01
C HIS A 19 0.01 -9.59 -5.66
N LEU A 20 0.91 -9.49 -6.66
CA LEU A 20 2.33 -9.81 -6.52
C LEU A 20 3.15 -8.71 -5.81
N GLY A 21 2.57 -7.53 -5.59
CA GLY A 21 3.30 -6.37 -5.05
C GLY A 21 4.16 -5.65 -6.07
N VAL A 22 3.82 -5.77 -7.36
CA VAL A 22 4.49 -5.06 -8.46
C VAL A 22 3.48 -4.31 -9.32
N ARG A 23 3.92 -3.26 -10.01
CA ARG A 23 3.16 -2.60 -11.07
C ARG A 23 3.84 -2.82 -12.41
N PHE A 24 3.05 -3.04 -13.44
CA PHE A 24 3.56 -3.35 -14.77
C PHE A 24 3.65 -2.11 -15.66
N ALA A 25 4.55 -2.16 -16.64
CA ALA A 25 4.72 -1.13 -17.66
C ALA A 25 3.66 -1.33 -18.77
N PRO A 26 2.64 -0.47 -18.89
CA PRO A 26 1.53 -0.70 -19.82
C PRO A 26 1.93 -0.60 -21.29
N ALA A 27 3.01 0.13 -21.59
CA ALA A 27 3.51 0.32 -22.96
C ALA A 27 4.48 -0.78 -23.42
N PHE A 28 4.78 -1.78 -22.55
CA PHE A 28 5.67 -2.88 -22.96
C PHE A 28 4.96 -3.83 -23.91
N ALA A 29 5.52 -3.99 -25.11
CA ALA A 29 4.96 -4.83 -26.18
C ALA A 29 5.71 -6.16 -26.39
N GLY A 30 6.73 -6.44 -25.59
CA GLY A 30 7.47 -7.71 -25.64
C GLY A 30 6.75 -8.86 -24.96
N PRO A 31 7.29 -10.07 -25.06
CA PRO A 31 6.74 -11.23 -24.36
C PRO A 31 6.85 -11.07 -22.85
N GLY A 32 5.79 -11.45 -22.13
CA GLY A 32 5.72 -11.34 -20.67
C GLY A 32 5.20 -10.00 -20.18
N LEU A 33 5.34 -9.78 -18.88
CA LEU A 33 4.91 -8.58 -18.17
C LEU A 33 6.13 -7.87 -17.57
N LYS A 34 6.50 -6.71 -18.13
CA LYS A 34 7.63 -5.94 -17.63
C LYS A 34 7.25 -5.20 -16.35
N ILE A 35 8.03 -5.39 -15.30
CA ILE A 35 7.87 -4.71 -14.01
C ILE A 35 8.27 -3.24 -14.18
N ARG A 36 7.35 -2.33 -13.91
CA ARG A 36 7.62 -0.88 -13.85
C ARG A 36 8.27 -0.51 -12.53
N ASP A 37 7.68 -0.99 -11.44
CA ASP A 37 8.17 -0.77 -10.08
C ASP A 37 7.69 -1.87 -9.12
N VAL A 38 8.40 -2.01 -8.02
CA VAL A 38 8.10 -2.93 -6.91
C VAL A 38 7.61 -2.10 -5.72
N LEU A 39 6.53 -2.54 -5.09
CA LEU A 39 5.97 -1.87 -3.93
C LEU A 39 6.81 -2.16 -2.69
N PRO A 40 7.37 -1.14 -2.03
CA PRO A 40 8.13 -1.32 -0.80
C PRO A 40 7.33 -2.08 0.27
N GLY A 41 7.97 -3.04 0.94
CA GLY A 41 7.33 -3.91 1.93
C GLY A 41 6.36 -4.94 1.36
N GLY A 42 6.13 -4.94 0.05
CA GLY A 42 5.24 -5.88 -0.64
C GLY A 42 5.87 -7.27 -0.83
N PRO A 43 5.07 -8.23 -1.36
CA PRO A 43 5.53 -9.60 -1.62
C PRO A 43 6.81 -9.69 -2.45
N ALA A 44 6.92 -8.87 -3.49
CA ALA A 44 8.06 -8.83 -4.40
C ALA A 44 9.29 -8.09 -3.85
N ASP A 45 9.17 -7.41 -2.71
CA ASP A 45 10.29 -6.71 -2.05
C ASP A 45 10.94 -7.54 -0.94
N GLN A 46 10.40 -8.69 -0.61
CA GLN A 46 10.94 -9.57 0.42
C GLN A 46 12.28 -10.18 -0.01
N ARG A 47 13.22 -10.35 0.93
CA ARG A 47 14.58 -10.85 0.64
C ARG A 47 14.60 -12.13 -0.21
N LYS A 48 13.66 -13.06 0.04
CA LYS A 48 13.62 -14.37 -0.64
C LYS A 48 12.93 -14.32 -2.01
N SER A 49 12.06 -13.34 -2.25
CA SER A 49 11.23 -13.21 -3.45
C SER A 49 11.47 -11.91 -4.20
N ARG A 50 12.64 -11.30 -3.98
CA ARG A 50 12.95 -9.97 -4.51
C ARG A 50 12.95 -9.92 -6.02
N LEU A 51 12.09 -9.04 -6.53
CA LEU A 51 12.03 -8.63 -7.92
C LEU A 51 12.54 -7.19 -8.05
N LYS A 52 12.85 -6.79 -9.28
CA LYS A 52 13.36 -5.45 -9.60
C LYS A 52 12.56 -4.79 -10.71
N ALA A 53 12.52 -3.48 -10.72
CA ALA A 53 12.04 -2.73 -11.87
C ALA A 53 12.88 -3.08 -13.11
N GLY A 54 12.20 -3.25 -14.25
CA GLY A 54 12.83 -3.65 -15.52
C GLY A 54 12.80 -5.15 -15.78
N GLU A 55 12.71 -6.02 -14.76
CA GLU A 55 12.55 -7.46 -14.96
C GLU A 55 11.21 -7.78 -15.65
N ILE A 56 11.18 -8.93 -16.32
CA ILE A 56 10.02 -9.40 -17.09
C ILE A 56 9.55 -10.72 -16.51
N ILE A 57 8.29 -10.79 -16.09
CA ILE A 57 7.62 -12.03 -15.70
C ILE A 57 7.11 -12.70 -16.97
N LEU A 58 7.62 -13.91 -17.24
CA LEU A 58 7.25 -14.71 -18.41
C LEU A 58 6.12 -15.68 -18.11
N GLN A 59 6.13 -16.29 -16.90
CA GLN A 59 5.13 -17.28 -16.47
C GLN A 59 4.75 -17.04 -15.00
N ILE A 60 3.52 -17.42 -14.70
CA ILE A 60 2.96 -17.50 -13.34
C ILE A 60 2.36 -18.90 -13.19
N ASP A 61 2.87 -19.70 -12.24
CA ASP A 61 2.47 -21.09 -12.01
C ASP A 61 2.45 -21.93 -13.30
N GLY A 62 3.47 -21.76 -14.15
CA GLY A 62 3.61 -22.45 -15.44
C GLY A 62 2.76 -21.88 -16.58
N THR A 63 1.87 -20.94 -16.31
CA THR A 63 1.06 -20.27 -17.35
C THR A 63 1.82 -19.10 -17.95
N ASP A 64 1.98 -19.07 -19.27
CA ASP A 64 2.57 -17.92 -19.98
C ASP A 64 1.70 -16.68 -19.78
N VAL A 65 2.34 -15.55 -19.46
CA VAL A 65 1.65 -14.28 -19.25
C VAL A 65 2.18 -13.21 -20.22
N GLY A 66 1.31 -12.29 -20.56
CA GLY A 66 1.62 -11.17 -21.43
C GLY A 66 0.58 -10.05 -21.32
N ARG A 67 0.66 -9.09 -22.21
CA ARG A 67 -0.15 -7.88 -22.17
C ARG A 67 -1.66 -8.15 -22.07
N ASP A 68 -2.15 -9.18 -22.75
CA ASP A 68 -3.58 -9.50 -22.86
C ASP A 68 -4.02 -10.54 -21.80
N THR A 69 -3.13 -10.91 -20.89
CA THR A 69 -3.43 -11.88 -19.82
C THR A 69 -4.33 -11.25 -18.77
N ASP A 70 -5.45 -11.89 -18.48
CA ASP A 70 -6.26 -11.55 -17.31
C ASP A 70 -5.59 -12.08 -16.03
N LEU A 71 -4.87 -11.20 -15.37
CA LEU A 71 -4.17 -11.51 -14.12
C LEU A 71 -5.13 -11.83 -12.97
N SER A 72 -6.38 -11.40 -13.04
CA SER A 72 -7.38 -11.74 -12.02
C SER A 72 -7.69 -13.23 -12.05
N LEU A 73 -7.68 -13.84 -13.24
CA LEU A 73 -7.87 -15.29 -13.38
C LEU A 73 -6.62 -16.07 -12.98
N VAL A 74 -5.44 -15.66 -13.48
CA VAL A 74 -4.18 -16.37 -13.21
C VAL A 74 -3.80 -16.32 -11.74
N LEU A 75 -4.08 -15.20 -11.06
CA LEU A 75 -3.77 -15.00 -9.64
C LEU A 75 -4.96 -15.29 -8.72
N ASN A 76 -6.08 -15.80 -9.27
CA ASN A 76 -7.22 -16.18 -8.44
C ASN A 76 -6.90 -17.39 -7.56
N GLY A 77 -7.42 -17.38 -6.35
CA GLY A 77 -7.32 -18.51 -5.44
C GLY A 77 -7.15 -18.12 -3.97
N PRO A 78 -7.28 -19.10 -3.08
CA PRO A 78 -7.20 -18.86 -1.64
C PRO A 78 -5.83 -18.34 -1.22
N LEU A 79 -5.82 -17.47 -0.23
CA LEU A 79 -4.60 -17.00 0.44
C LEU A 79 -4.58 -17.52 1.89
N PRO A 80 -3.39 -17.83 2.46
CA PRO A 80 -2.06 -17.71 1.85
C PRO A 80 -1.72 -18.88 0.92
N ARG A 81 -1.04 -18.61 -0.20
CA ARG A 81 -0.44 -19.62 -1.08
C ARG A 81 0.86 -19.11 -1.66
N ASP A 82 1.72 -19.99 -2.09
CA ASP A 82 2.92 -19.63 -2.83
C ASP A 82 2.62 -19.68 -4.33
N VAL A 83 3.26 -18.80 -5.09
CA VAL A 83 3.16 -18.68 -6.56
C VAL A 83 4.56 -18.72 -7.11
N THR A 84 4.78 -19.53 -8.15
CA THR A 84 6.06 -19.64 -8.84
C THR A 84 6.07 -18.75 -10.08
N LEU A 85 7.01 -17.82 -10.12
CA LEU A 85 7.20 -16.90 -11.24
C LEU A 85 8.45 -17.32 -12.03
N LYS A 86 8.35 -17.36 -13.36
CA LYS A 86 9.52 -17.41 -14.25
C LYS A 86 9.83 -15.98 -14.68
N VAL A 87 10.98 -15.48 -14.25
CA VAL A 87 11.36 -14.07 -14.39
C VAL A 87 12.70 -13.99 -15.10
N LYS A 88 12.91 -12.98 -15.93
CA LYS A 88 14.23 -12.67 -16.51
C LYS A 88 14.54 -11.17 -16.41
N ASP A 89 15.82 -10.86 -16.33
CA ASP A 89 16.32 -9.53 -16.69
C ASP A 89 16.19 -9.33 -18.23
N ALA A 90 16.31 -8.09 -18.70
CA ALA A 90 16.16 -7.79 -20.12
C ALA A 90 17.02 -8.71 -21.01
N ASP A 91 18.30 -8.91 -20.63
CA ASP A 91 19.29 -9.65 -21.38
C ASP A 91 19.80 -10.92 -20.65
N GLY A 92 19.21 -11.25 -19.50
CA GLY A 92 19.63 -12.37 -18.66
C GLY A 92 18.88 -13.67 -18.93
N PRO A 93 19.41 -14.81 -18.43
CA PRO A 93 18.68 -16.06 -18.44
C PRO A 93 17.45 -16.00 -17.50
N PRO A 94 16.39 -16.75 -17.82
CA PRO A 94 15.26 -16.86 -16.91
C PRO A 94 15.64 -17.55 -15.59
N ARG A 95 15.03 -17.11 -14.50
CA ARG A 95 15.12 -17.71 -13.17
C ARG A 95 13.73 -17.92 -12.57
N GLU A 96 13.63 -18.84 -11.65
CA GLU A 96 12.41 -19.02 -10.87
C GLU A 96 12.46 -18.23 -9.58
N VAL A 97 11.32 -17.65 -9.23
CA VAL A 97 11.11 -16.93 -7.98
C VAL A 97 9.80 -17.41 -7.37
N VAL A 98 9.89 -17.95 -6.16
CA VAL A 98 8.69 -18.28 -5.37
C VAL A 98 8.33 -17.10 -4.49
N LEU A 99 7.10 -16.68 -4.59
CA LEU A 99 6.61 -15.52 -3.84
C LEU A 99 5.21 -15.83 -3.29
N ARG A 100 4.92 -15.29 -2.12
CA ARG A 100 3.61 -15.38 -1.50
C ARG A 100 2.82 -14.10 -1.78
N PRO A 101 1.83 -14.13 -2.69
CA PRO A 101 1.06 -12.96 -3.04
C PRO A 101 0.19 -12.49 -1.86
N THR A 102 -0.32 -11.27 -1.99
CA THR A 102 -1.17 -10.63 -0.97
C THR A 102 -2.50 -10.17 -1.56
N THR A 103 -3.37 -9.63 -0.72
CA THR A 103 -4.67 -9.08 -1.15
C THR A 103 -4.52 -7.69 -1.76
N TYR A 104 -5.48 -7.27 -2.58
CA TYR A 104 -5.56 -5.89 -3.08
C TYR A 104 -5.76 -4.86 -1.96
N GLY A 105 -6.41 -5.25 -0.85
CA GLY A 105 -6.53 -4.40 0.34
C GLY A 105 -5.16 -4.09 0.95
N ALA A 106 -4.32 -5.11 1.13
CA ALA A 106 -2.97 -4.94 1.64
C ALA A 106 -2.11 -4.07 0.70
N VAL A 107 -2.25 -4.27 -0.61
CA VAL A 107 -1.54 -3.43 -1.61
C VAL A 107 -1.97 -1.97 -1.53
N ARG A 108 -3.27 -1.69 -1.37
CA ARG A 108 -3.76 -0.31 -1.16
C ARG A 108 -3.13 0.32 0.08
N SER A 109 -3.00 -0.44 1.17
CA SER A 109 -2.34 0.04 2.39
C SER A 109 -0.86 0.36 2.13
N LEU A 110 -0.13 -0.49 1.40
CA LEU A 110 1.27 -0.22 1.02
C LEU A 110 1.41 1.03 0.14
N LEU A 111 0.52 1.19 -0.84
CA LEU A 111 0.49 2.37 -1.70
C LEU A 111 0.20 3.65 -0.91
N TYR A 112 -0.73 3.58 0.05
CA TYR A 112 -1.03 4.69 0.95
C TYR A 112 0.17 5.06 1.82
N GLN A 113 0.84 4.08 2.43
CA GLN A 113 2.04 4.33 3.23
C GLN A 113 3.14 4.98 2.40
N LYS A 114 3.40 4.46 1.20
CA LYS A 114 4.37 5.05 0.28
C LYS A 114 4.02 6.49 -0.08
N TRP A 115 2.76 6.77 -0.40
CA TRP A 115 2.29 8.12 -0.71
C TRP A 115 2.48 9.07 0.47
N LEU A 116 2.17 8.60 1.69
CA LEU A 116 2.35 9.37 2.92
C LEU A 116 3.83 9.70 3.17
N GLU A 117 4.72 8.72 3.00
CA GLU A 117 6.17 8.92 3.12
C GLU A 117 6.73 9.89 2.06
N ASP A 118 6.27 9.75 0.81
CA ASP A 118 6.70 10.64 -0.28
C ASP A 118 6.26 12.09 -0.01
N ASN A 119 5.03 12.32 0.49
CA ASN A 119 4.57 13.67 0.86
C ASN A 119 5.35 14.22 2.07
N ARG A 120 5.60 13.40 3.09
CA ARG A 120 6.42 13.81 4.25
C ARG A 120 7.81 14.25 3.80
N ARG A 121 8.45 13.45 2.97
CA ARG A 121 9.78 13.77 2.42
C ARG A 121 9.75 15.04 1.57
N PHE A 122 8.73 15.20 0.74
CA PHE A 122 8.56 16.38 -0.10
C PHE A 122 8.42 17.65 0.75
N VAL A 123 7.55 17.66 1.76
CA VAL A 123 7.35 18.80 2.65
C VAL A 123 8.61 19.11 3.44
N ASP A 124 9.28 18.11 3.98
CA ASP A 124 10.53 18.27 4.71
C ASP A 124 11.62 18.91 3.85
N GLN A 125 11.83 18.41 2.63
CA GLN A 125 12.81 18.96 1.69
C GLN A 125 12.44 20.37 1.22
N ALA A 126 11.18 20.59 0.86
CA ALA A 126 10.74 21.89 0.34
C ALA A 126 10.77 23.01 1.41
N SER A 127 10.63 22.64 2.68
CA SER A 127 10.68 23.60 3.80
C SER A 127 12.06 23.72 4.46
N GLY A 128 13.06 22.96 3.99
CA GLY A 128 14.34 22.89 4.69
C GLY A 128 14.24 22.27 6.09
N GLY A 129 13.26 21.38 6.31
CA GLY A 129 13.05 20.70 7.57
C GLY A 129 12.22 21.46 8.60
N THR A 130 11.71 22.67 8.28
CA THR A 130 10.97 23.52 9.23
C THR A 130 9.50 23.13 9.38
N LEU A 131 8.91 22.43 8.38
CA LEU A 131 7.51 22.01 8.44
C LEU A 131 7.37 20.49 8.63
N GLY A 132 6.39 20.10 9.45
CA GLY A 132 5.92 18.73 9.53
C GLY A 132 4.76 18.48 8.56
N TYR A 133 4.50 17.20 8.25
CA TYR A 133 3.37 16.79 7.42
C TYR A 133 2.61 15.62 8.05
N LEU A 134 1.30 15.74 8.14
CA LEU A 134 0.41 14.66 8.53
C LEU A 134 -0.85 14.63 7.65
N HIS A 135 -1.45 13.45 7.50
CA HIS A 135 -2.64 13.24 6.70
C HIS A 135 -3.78 12.67 7.54
N ILE A 136 -4.95 13.29 7.44
CA ILE A 136 -6.17 12.85 8.12
C ILE A 136 -7.07 12.15 7.10
N ALA A 137 -7.01 10.81 7.05
CA ALA A 137 -7.71 10.01 6.06
C ALA A 137 -9.24 9.94 6.26
N ALA A 138 -9.71 10.13 7.50
CA ALA A 138 -11.14 10.13 7.86
C ALA A 138 -11.35 10.88 9.17
N MET A 139 -12.60 11.23 9.47
CA MET A 139 -13.02 11.89 10.74
C MET A 139 -13.70 10.88 11.66
N SER A 140 -12.95 9.85 12.10
CA SER A 140 -13.40 8.81 13.05
C SER A 140 -12.56 8.83 14.33
N ASP A 141 -13.04 8.20 15.40
CA ASP A 141 -12.33 8.14 16.68
C ASP A 141 -10.93 7.52 16.53
N SER A 142 -10.81 6.45 15.75
CA SER A 142 -9.52 5.79 15.53
C SER A 142 -8.52 6.67 14.77
N THR A 143 -8.98 7.45 13.79
CA THR A 143 -8.13 8.42 13.08
C THR A 143 -7.82 9.64 13.92
N PHE A 144 -8.71 10.04 14.81
CA PHE A 144 -8.45 11.11 15.78
C PHE A 144 -7.35 10.73 16.78
N LEU A 145 -7.41 9.52 17.34
CA LEU A 145 -6.35 9.04 18.24
C LEU A 145 -4.99 9.00 17.53
N LYS A 146 -4.95 8.48 16.31
CA LYS A 146 -3.74 8.47 15.50
C LYS A 146 -3.23 9.89 15.19
N PHE A 147 -4.15 10.82 14.87
CA PHE A 147 -3.82 12.24 14.68
C PHE A 147 -3.16 12.83 15.92
N MET A 148 -3.69 12.57 17.11
CA MET A 148 -3.11 13.07 18.37
C MET A 148 -1.69 12.55 18.59
N GLU A 149 -1.44 11.26 18.34
CA GLU A 149 -0.09 10.68 18.42
C GLU A 149 0.87 11.32 17.41
N GLU A 150 0.45 11.44 16.15
CA GLU A 150 1.26 11.99 15.07
C GLU A 150 1.47 13.51 15.21
N LEU A 151 0.51 14.25 15.75
CA LEU A 151 0.60 15.71 15.96
C LEU A 151 1.84 16.07 16.79
N PHE A 152 2.07 15.37 17.89
CA PHE A 152 3.25 15.60 18.74
C PHE A 152 4.53 15.04 18.11
N ALA A 153 4.48 13.84 17.53
CA ALA A 153 5.67 13.21 16.93
C ALA A 153 6.18 13.98 15.71
N VAL A 154 5.29 14.49 14.86
CA VAL A 154 5.63 15.20 13.63
C VAL A 154 5.87 16.69 13.88
N GLY A 155 5.17 17.27 14.87
CA GLY A 155 5.25 18.69 15.21
C GLY A 155 6.46 19.06 16.08
N ALA A 156 7.06 18.11 16.77
CA ALA A 156 8.19 18.38 17.67
C ALA A 156 9.36 19.06 16.93
N GLY A 157 9.73 20.25 17.39
CA GLY A 157 10.82 21.04 16.82
C GLY A 157 10.56 21.64 15.41
N LYS A 158 9.31 21.60 14.94
CA LYS A 158 8.88 22.22 13.68
C LYS A 158 8.25 23.60 13.95
N GLU A 159 8.39 24.51 12.98
CA GLU A 159 7.80 25.84 13.01
C GLU A 159 6.32 25.83 12.61
N GLY A 160 5.88 24.78 11.90
CA GLY A 160 4.50 24.61 11.47
C GLY A 160 4.19 23.21 10.95
N LEU A 161 2.91 22.99 10.63
CA LEU A 161 2.41 21.71 10.14
C LEU A 161 1.58 21.92 8.86
N VAL A 162 1.83 21.06 7.89
CA VAL A 162 0.91 20.83 6.76
C VAL A 162 -0.03 19.69 7.15
N ILE A 163 -1.31 20.01 7.34
CA ILE A 163 -2.35 19.03 7.62
C ILE A 163 -3.11 18.77 6.32
N ASP A 164 -2.91 17.57 5.76
CA ASP A 164 -3.53 17.16 4.52
C ASP A 164 -4.85 16.43 4.80
N VAL A 165 -5.93 16.91 4.23
CA VAL A 165 -7.27 16.31 4.34
C VAL A 165 -7.81 15.84 2.99
N ARG A 166 -6.96 15.72 1.98
CA ARG A 166 -7.36 15.19 0.66
C ARG A 166 -7.90 13.78 0.80
N GLU A 167 -8.95 13.47 0.03
CA GLU A 167 -9.65 12.18 0.05
C GLU A 167 -10.29 11.81 1.40
N ASN A 168 -10.40 12.76 2.33
CA ASN A 168 -11.15 12.57 3.57
C ASN A 168 -12.65 12.63 3.27
N GLY A 169 -13.35 11.53 3.56
CA GLY A 169 -14.79 11.42 3.34
C GLY A 169 -15.66 12.10 4.42
N GLY A 170 -15.05 12.81 5.39
CA GLY A 170 -15.73 13.39 6.53
C GLY A 170 -15.92 12.43 7.71
N GLY A 171 -16.80 12.79 8.63
CA GLY A 171 -17.13 12.02 9.83
C GLY A 171 -17.46 12.91 11.03
N SER A 172 -17.44 12.35 12.24
CA SER A 172 -17.99 12.99 13.47
C SER A 172 -16.94 13.70 14.34
N THR A 173 -15.64 13.61 14.02
CA THR A 173 -14.57 14.10 14.93
C THR A 173 -13.94 15.43 14.50
N ALA A 174 -14.56 16.19 13.59
CA ALA A 174 -14.03 17.48 13.12
C ALA A 174 -13.87 18.49 14.28
N ASP A 175 -14.85 18.56 15.16
CA ASP A 175 -14.81 19.47 16.32
C ASP A 175 -13.69 19.11 17.31
N HIS A 176 -13.42 17.81 17.48
CA HIS A 176 -12.31 17.34 18.32
C HIS A 176 -10.95 17.74 17.73
N LEU A 177 -10.79 17.62 16.40
CA LEU A 177 -9.58 18.05 15.70
C LEU A 177 -9.36 19.57 15.85
N LEU A 178 -10.40 20.37 15.63
CA LEU A 178 -10.32 21.82 15.80
C LEU A 178 -9.98 22.20 17.24
N THR A 179 -10.59 21.53 18.21
CA THR A 179 -10.29 21.76 19.64
C THR A 179 -8.83 21.45 19.92
N ALA A 180 -8.30 20.30 19.46
CA ALA A 180 -6.90 19.93 19.66
C ALA A 180 -5.92 20.93 19.04
N LEU A 181 -6.24 21.48 17.85
CA LEU A 181 -5.38 22.43 17.13
C LEU A 181 -5.43 23.86 17.69
N THR A 182 -6.54 24.24 18.34
CA THR A 182 -6.75 25.61 18.85
C THR A 182 -6.57 25.71 20.36
N GLN A 183 -6.31 24.61 21.05
CA GLN A 183 -6.17 24.59 22.50
C GLN A 183 -4.95 25.42 22.95
N PRO A 184 -5.11 26.41 23.82
CA PRO A 184 -4.00 27.20 24.33
C PRO A 184 -3.13 26.35 25.26
N VAL A 185 -1.84 26.70 25.33
CA VAL A 185 -0.94 26.13 26.34
C VAL A 185 -1.44 26.49 27.74
N HIS A 186 -1.85 25.49 28.52
CA HIS A 186 -2.39 25.67 29.87
C HIS A 186 -1.53 25.08 30.98
N ALA A 187 -0.50 24.28 30.62
CA ALA A 187 0.47 23.75 31.55
C ALA A 187 1.82 23.53 30.88
N ILE A 188 2.89 23.74 31.62
CA ILE A 188 4.26 23.40 31.23
C ILE A 188 4.82 22.50 32.33
N THR A 189 5.26 21.29 31.98
CA THR A 189 5.97 20.42 32.91
C THR A 189 7.45 20.80 32.89
N VAL A 190 7.98 21.17 34.05
CA VAL A 190 9.41 21.45 34.23
C VAL A 190 10.02 20.20 34.86
N PRO A 191 11.19 19.71 34.38
CA PRO A 191 11.87 18.56 34.97
C PRO A 191 12.37 18.85 36.37
#